data_4be530c50b24810d066d8060ac2af18e
#
_entry.id   4be530c50b24810d066d8060ac2af18e
#
_cell.length_a   1.000
_cell.length_b   1.000
_cell.length_c   1.000
_cell.angle_alpha   90.00
_cell.angle_beta   90.00
_cell.angle_gamma   90.00
#
_symmetry.space_group_name_H-M   'P 1'
#
loop_
_entity.id
_entity.type
_entity.pdbx_description
1 polymer ?
#
loop_
_entity_poly.entity_id
_entity_poly.type
_entity_poly.pdbx_seq_one_letter_code
_entity_poly.pdbx_strand_id
1 'polypeptide(L)'
;MRASTLIFAPFENSYERLTPKAHAPTGISWAYENRTAALRIPLGNPLSKRIEHRVAGGDTNPYLVFTAVLGAALLGIEKKIVSPKPIQGDAYSLKLPQLAQNLSSAIDLFQNEDLIKQIFPENLVKNLVLTKKQELKQFDKINSADKWKYYINSCLLYTSPSPRDRG
;
A
#
# COMPACT_ATOMS: atom_id res chain seq x y z
N MET A 1 -5.55 6.90 -1.96
CA MET A 1 -5.32 5.61 -1.26
C MET A 1 -5.56 4.41 -2.18
N ARG A 2 -6.73 4.26 -2.81
CA ARG A 2 -7.01 3.13 -3.72
C ARG A 2 -5.98 2.99 -4.84
N ALA A 3 -5.71 4.06 -5.58
CA ALA A 3 -4.71 4.09 -6.63
C ALA A 3 -3.28 3.83 -6.13
N SER A 4 -2.97 4.18 -4.88
CA SER A 4 -1.65 3.96 -4.28
C SER A 4 -1.50 2.57 -3.64
N THR A 5 -2.49 1.65 -3.79
CA THR A 5 -2.39 0.31 -3.20
C THR A 5 -1.16 -0.44 -3.70
N LEU A 6 -0.76 -0.23 -4.97
CA LEU A 6 0.48 -0.81 -5.53
C LEU A 6 1.74 -0.42 -4.74
N ILE A 7 1.77 0.79 -4.18
CA ILE A 7 2.88 1.27 -3.33
C ILE A 7 2.82 0.65 -1.93
N PHE A 8 1.61 0.44 -1.40
CA PHE A 8 1.38 -0.04 -0.03
C PHE A 8 1.36 -1.56 0.11
N ALA A 9 1.15 -2.26 -1.01
CA ALA A 9 1.13 -3.71 -1.15
C ALA A 9 1.77 -4.08 -2.50
N PRO A 10 3.12 -4.04 -2.59
CA PRO A 10 3.81 -4.07 -3.87
C PRO A 10 3.99 -5.47 -4.47
N PHE A 11 3.66 -6.54 -3.73
CA PHE A 11 3.87 -7.92 -4.15
C PHE A 11 2.56 -8.71 -4.13
N GLU A 12 2.50 -9.82 -4.88
CA GLU A 12 1.29 -10.65 -4.91
C GLU A 12 0.91 -11.17 -3.52
N ASN A 13 1.89 -11.63 -2.73
CA ASN A 13 1.66 -12.08 -1.35
C ASN A 13 1.29 -10.96 -0.38
N SER A 14 1.54 -9.69 -0.71
CA SER A 14 1.11 -8.56 0.14
C SER A 14 -0.42 -8.50 0.30
N TYR A 15 -1.16 -9.00 -0.69
CA TYR A 15 -2.63 -8.98 -0.70
C TYR A 15 -3.26 -10.03 0.22
N GLU A 16 -2.53 -11.06 0.61
CA GLU A 16 -2.98 -12.02 1.64
C GLU A 16 -3.26 -11.32 2.97
N ARG A 17 -2.51 -10.26 3.27
CA ARG A 17 -2.73 -9.42 4.45
C ARG A 17 -3.95 -8.51 4.32
N LEU A 18 -4.31 -8.08 3.11
CA LEU A 18 -5.43 -7.17 2.83
C LEU A 18 -6.75 -7.94 2.67
N THR A 19 -6.99 -8.89 3.55
CA THR A 19 -8.21 -9.69 3.61
C THR A 19 -9.01 -9.40 4.88
N PRO A 20 -10.34 -9.56 4.87
CA PRO A 20 -11.16 -9.35 6.06
C PRO A 20 -10.65 -10.19 7.25
N LYS A 21 -10.59 -9.57 8.44
CA LYS A 21 -10.11 -10.18 9.69
C LYS A 21 -8.61 -10.49 9.76
N ALA A 22 -7.80 -10.16 8.76
CA ALA A 22 -6.34 -10.30 8.81
C ALA A 22 -5.63 -9.12 9.49
N HIS A 23 -6.34 -8.34 10.31
CA HIS A 23 -5.83 -7.18 11.06
C HIS A 23 -5.32 -6.00 10.21
N ALA A 24 -5.42 -6.07 8.89
CA ALA A 24 -5.14 -4.98 7.98
C ALA A 24 -6.44 -4.46 7.34
N PRO A 25 -6.57 -3.15 7.12
CA PRO A 25 -7.77 -2.57 6.54
C PRO A 25 -7.95 -3.00 5.09
N THR A 26 -9.19 -3.29 4.69
CA THR A 26 -9.58 -3.58 3.30
C THR A 26 -10.33 -2.42 2.66
N GLY A 27 -11.00 -1.60 3.49
CA GLY A 27 -11.80 -0.45 3.06
C GLY A 27 -11.10 0.89 3.30
N ILE A 28 -11.38 1.86 2.43
CA ILE A 28 -10.86 3.22 2.54
C ILE A 28 -11.66 3.97 3.58
N SER A 29 -11.04 4.28 4.70
CA SER A 29 -11.68 4.94 5.84
C SER A 29 -10.67 5.58 6.78
N TRP A 30 -11.15 6.44 7.65
CA TRP A 30 -10.37 6.95 8.77
C TRP A 30 -11.23 7.00 10.03
N ALA A 31 -10.60 6.91 11.19
CA ALA A 31 -11.29 7.00 12.47
C ALA A 31 -10.33 7.32 13.62
N TYR A 32 -10.90 7.74 14.74
CA TYR A 32 -10.20 7.83 16.01
C TYR A 32 -10.16 6.45 16.69
N GLU A 33 -8.98 6.07 17.24
CA GLU A 33 -8.77 4.83 18.02
C GLU A 33 -9.32 3.53 17.39
N ASN A 34 -9.49 3.50 16.07
CA ASN A 34 -10.06 2.36 15.38
C ASN A 34 -9.01 1.63 14.54
N ARG A 35 -8.66 0.41 14.95
CA ARG A 35 -7.67 -0.43 14.27
C ARG A 35 -8.19 -1.13 13.01
N THR A 36 -9.48 -1.06 12.71
CA THR A 36 -10.05 -1.58 11.46
C THR A 36 -10.04 -0.54 10.33
N ALA A 37 -9.85 0.75 10.65
CA ALA A 37 -9.78 1.83 9.67
C ALA A 37 -8.41 1.87 8.95
N ALA A 38 -8.39 2.35 7.70
CA ALA A 38 -7.18 2.51 6.90
C ALA A 38 -6.24 3.59 7.44
N LEU A 39 -6.81 4.69 7.95
CA LEU A 39 -6.08 5.72 8.68
C LEU A 39 -6.64 5.80 10.10
N ARG A 40 -5.78 5.60 11.08
CA ARG A 40 -6.13 5.73 12.50
C ARG A 40 -5.51 6.99 13.07
N ILE A 41 -6.29 7.74 13.82
CA ILE A 41 -5.81 8.86 14.64
C ILE A 41 -5.85 8.42 16.10
N PRO A 42 -4.69 8.06 16.69
CA PRO A 42 -4.64 7.71 18.11
C PRO A 42 -5.03 8.90 18.98
N LEU A 43 -5.83 8.64 20.00
CA LEU A 43 -6.12 9.59 21.06
C LEU A 43 -4.94 9.58 22.05
N GLY A 44 -4.67 10.72 22.67
CA GLY A 44 -3.60 10.85 23.65
C GLY A 44 -3.14 12.30 23.81
N ASN A 45 -1.94 12.45 24.37
CA ASN A 45 -1.34 13.76 24.58
C ASN A 45 -1.23 14.53 23.26
N PRO A 46 -1.53 15.85 23.23
CA PRO A 46 -1.36 16.71 22.04
C PRO A 46 -0.01 16.58 21.35
N LEU A 47 1.08 16.35 22.09
CA LEU A 47 2.43 16.17 21.55
C LEU A 47 2.64 14.82 20.84
N SER A 48 1.77 13.83 21.05
CA SER A 48 1.83 12.52 20.43
C SER A 48 0.83 12.33 19.28
N LYS A 49 0.14 13.41 18.88
CA LYS A 49 -0.81 13.37 17.75
C LYS A 49 -0.11 12.94 16.48
N ARG A 50 -0.67 11.94 15.82
CA ARG A 50 -0.18 11.40 14.55
C ARG A 50 -1.30 10.77 13.76
N ILE A 51 -1.05 10.54 12.48
CA ILE A 51 -1.86 9.69 11.63
C ILE A 51 -1.11 8.37 11.45
N GLU A 52 -1.74 7.27 11.83
CA GLU A 52 -1.24 5.92 11.61
C GLU A 52 -1.79 5.40 10.29
N HIS A 53 -0.92 5.28 9.28
CA HIS A 53 -1.26 4.67 8.00
C HIS A 53 -1.14 3.15 8.13
N ARG A 54 -2.26 2.43 7.98
CA ARG A 54 -2.36 1.01 8.31
C ARG A 54 -2.41 0.08 7.09
N VAL A 55 -2.41 0.65 5.87
CA VAL A 55 -2.44 -0.13 4.63
C VAL A 55 -1.05 -0.59 4.22
N ALA A 56 -0.03 0.26 4.34
CA ALA A 56 1.34 -0.08 3.97
C ALA A 56 1.88 -1.24 4.80
N GLY A 57 2.44 -2.24 4.14
CA GLY A 57 3.12 -3.39 4.74
C GLY A 57 4.58 -3.11 5.06
N GLY A 58 5.24 -4.05 5.77
CA GLY A 58 6.67 -4.00 6.04
C GLY A 58 7.54 -4.31 4.80
N ASP A 59 6.94 -4.82 3.75
CA ASP A 59 7.51 -5.19 2.46
C ASP A 59 7.55 -4.04 1.44
N THR A 60 7.19 -2.83 1.87
CA THR A 60 7.11 -1.65 1.01
C THR A 60 8.42 -0.90 0.90
N ASN A 61 8.61 -0.18 -0.20
CA ASN A 61 9.69 0.80 -0.32
C ASN A 61 9.31 2.08 0.44
N PRO A 62 10.03 2.45 1.53
CA PRO A 62 9.66 3.58 2.37
C PRO A 62 9.66 4.92 1.63
N TYR A 63 10.56 5.12 0.67
CA TYR A 63 10.62 6.35 -0.11
C TYR A 63 9.35 6.53 -0.96
N LEU A 64 8.88 5.45 -1.59
CA LEU A 64 7.65 5.49 -2.37
C LEU A 64 6.42 5.68 -1.48
N VAL A 65 6.39 5.05 -0.30
CA VAL A 65 5.31 5.22 0.68
C VAL A 65 5.24 6.66 1.17
N PHE A 66 6.36 7.25 1.58
CA PHE A 66 6.38 8.66 2.00
C PHE A 66 5.97 9.60 0.88
N THR A 67 6.46 9.38 -0.35
CA THR A 67 6.05 10.17 -1.51
C THR A 67 4.54 10.08 -1.75
N ALA A 68 3.97 8.87 -1.70
CA ALA A 68 2.53 8.67 -1.89
C ALA A 68 1.70 9.37 -0.80
N VAL A 69 2.10 9.23 0.46
CA VAL A 69 1.35 9.77 1.60
C VAL A 69 1.46 11.29 1.65
N LEU A 70 2.68 11.83 1.57
CA LEU A 70 2.91 13.28 1.63
C LEU A 70 2.36 13.99 0.39
N GLY A 71 2.56 13.42 -0.81
CA GLY A 71 2.01 13.97 -2.03
C GLY A 71 0.48 14.01 -2.02
N ALA A 72 -0.18 12.94 -1.54
CA ALA A 72 -1.63 12.94 -1.38
C ALA A 72 -2.11 13.97 -0.34
N ALA A 73 -1.38 14.14 0.77
CA ALA A 73 -1.70 15.13 1.79
C ALA A 73 -1.58 16.56 1.25
N LEU A 74 -0.49 16.88 0.55
CA LEU A 74 -0.28 18.18 -0.09
C LEU A 74 -1.39 18.50 -1.11
N LEU A 75 -1.69 17.57 -2.01
CA LEU A 75 -2.79 17.73 -2.97
C LEU A 75 -4.15 17.93 -2.28
N GLY A 76 -4.36 17.24 -1.16
CA GLY A 76 -5.58 17.42 -0.35
C GLY A 76 -5.71 18.84 0.19
N ILE A 77 -4.60 19.42 0.68
CA ILE A 77 -4.54 20.78 1.18
C ILE A 77 -4.71 21.80 0.04
N GLU A 78 -3.95 21.66 -1.03
CA GLU A 78 -4.00 22.56 -2.21
C GLU A 78 -5.40 22.60 -2.83
N LYS A 79 -6.02 21.44 -3.00
CA LYS A 79 -7.37 21.32 -3.58
C LYS A 79 -8.49 21.54 -2.55
N LYS A 80 -8.16 21.83 -1.30
CA LYS A 80 -9.11 22.04 -0.21
C LYS A 80 -10.12 20.88 -0.10
N ILE A 81 -9.65 19.64 -0.25
CA ILE A 81 -10.50 18.45 -0.19
C ILE A 81 -11.01 18.26 1.23
N VAL A 82 -12.33 18.26 1.38
CA VAL A 82 -12.96 17.96 2.67
C VAL A 82 -12.92 16.46 2.92
N SER A 83 -12.36 16.05 4.06
CA SER A 83 -12.34 14.63 4.41
C SER A 83 -13.74 14.11 4.72
N PRO A 84 -14.08 12.86 4.40
CA PRO A 84 -15.32 12.26 4.83
C PRO A 84 -15.38 12.18 6.36
N LYS A 85 -16.59 11.96 6.91
CA LYS A 85 -16.74 11.77 8.36
C LYS A 85 -15.96 10.53 8.83
N PRO A 86 -15.40 10.56 10.07
CA PRO A 86 -14.78 9.38 10.64
C PRO A 86 -15.80 8.25 10.78
N ILE A 87 -15.39 7.03 10.51
CA ILE A 87 -16.24 5.87 10.74
C ILE A 87 -16.32 5.53 12.23
N GLN A 88 -17.40 4.86 12.61
CA GLN A 88 -17.60 4.28 13.93
C GLN A 88 -17.84 2.76 13.77
N GLY A 89 -17.40 1.98 14.75
CA GLY A 89 -17.56 0.53 14.73
C GLY A 89 -16.56 -0.17 13.81
N ASP A 90 -16.86 -1.42 13.48
CA ASP A 90 -16.00 -2.27 12.69
C ASP A 90 -16.05 -1.93 11.19
N ALA A 91 -14.92 -1.47 10.63
CA ALA A 91 -14.82 -1.10 9.22
C ALA A 91 -15.11 -2.28 8.26
N TYR A 92 -14.89 -3.52 8.68
CA TYR A 92 -15.17 -4.69 7.83
C TYR A 92 -16.67 -4.94 7.62
N SER A 93 -17.51 -4.48 8.54
CA SER A 93 -18.96 -4.59 8.44
C SER A 93 -19.63 -3.45 7.65
N LEU A 94 -18.86 -2.40 7.34
CA LEU A 94 -19.35 -1.22 6.64
C LEU A 94 -19.17 -1.33 5.12
N LYS A 95 -20.13 -0.80 4.37
CA LYS A 95 -20.04 -0.69 2.90
C LYS A 95 -19.11 0.47 2.52
N LEU A 96 -17.80 0.22 2.52
CA LEU A 96 -16.76 1.20 2.21
C LEU A 96 -16.19 0.99 0.80
N PRO A 97 -15.67 2.04 0.15
CA PRO A 97 -14.85 1.87 -1.03
C PRO A 97 -13.65 0.97 -0.70
N GLN A 98 -13.41 -0.06 -1.50
CA GLN A 98 -12.37 -1.06 -1.24
C GLN A 98 -11.02 -0.65 -1.82
N LEU A 99 -9.94 -1.08 -1.18
CA LEU A 99 -8.59 -1.09 -1.76
C LEU A 99 -8.53 -2.05 -2.96
N ALA A 100 -7.46 -2.01 -3.74
CA ALA A 100 -7.21 -3.06 -4.72
C ALA A 100 -7.06 -4.41 -4.00
N GLN A 101 -7.66 -5.46 -4.54
CA GLN A 101 -7.70 -6.77 -3.89
C GLN A 101 -6.63 -7.75 -4.38
N ASN A 102 -5.90 -7.39 -5.43
CA ASN A 102 -4.80 -8.16 -5.99
C ASN A 102 -3.84 -7.24 -6.74
N LEU A 103 -2.65 -7.76 -7.05
CA LEU A 103 -1.59 -7.01 -7.71
C LEU A 103 -2.01 -6.49 -9.09
N SER A 104 -2.73 -7.29 -9.88
CA SER A 104 -3.21 -6.88 -11.22
C SER A 104 -4.10 -5.65 -11.14
N SER A 105 -5.13 -5.66 -10.29
CA SER A 105 -6.03 -4.51 -10.12
C SER A 105 -5.31 -3.28 -9.54
N ALA A 106 -4.30 -3.48 -8.70
CA ALA A 106 -3.50 -2.37 -8.17
C ALA A 106 -2.62 -1.72 -9.24
N ILE A 107 -2.03 -2.52 -10.15
CA ILE A 107 -1.27 -2.03 -11.30
C ILE A 107 -2.16 -1.18 -12.20
N ASP A 108 -3.35 -1.67 -12.52
CA ASP A 108 -4.28 -0.96 -13.40
C ASP A 108 -4.75 0.36 -12.79
N LEU A 109 -5.10 0.37 -11.52
CA LEU A 109 -5.46 1.59 -10.79
C LEU A 109 -4.30 2.59 -10.73
N PHE A 110 -3.08 2.11 -10.45
CA PHE A 110 -1.90 2.98 -10.37
C PHE A 110 -1.55 3.60 -11.71
N GLN A 111 -1.69 2.86 -12.81
CA GLN A 111 -1.39 3.33 -14.15
C GLN A 111 -2.40 4.38 -14.65
N ASN A 112 -3.69 4.21 -14.32
CA ASN A 112 -4.77 4.96 -14.96
C ASN A 112 -5.26 6.17 -14.16
N GLU A 113 -4.94 6.26 -12.87
CA GLU A 113 -5.44 7.32 -12.01
C GLU A 113 -4.62 8.62 -12.15
N ASP A 114 -5.29 9.71 -12.48
CA ASP A 114 -4.65 11.02 -12.65
C ASP A 114 -4.01 11.56 -11.37
N LEU A 115 -4.50 11.15 -10.20
CA LEU A 115 -3.91 11.51 -8.92
C LEU A 115 -2.46 11.00 -8.82
N ILE A 116 -2.18 9.80 -9.33
CA ILE A 116 -0.83 9.22 -9.32
C ILE A 116 0.12 10.05 -10.16
N LYS A 117 -0.32 10.52 -11.33
CA LYS A 117 0.48 11.36 -12.24
C LYS A 117 0.80 12.75 -11.65
N GLN A 118 -0.01 13.22 -10.69
CA GLN A 118 0.24 14.47 -9.96
C GLN A 118 1.26 14.30 -8.81
N ILE A 119 1.45 13.06 -8.33
CA ILE A 119 2.35 12.76 -7.21
C ILE A 119 3.69 12.22 -7.71
N PHE A 120 3.67 11.37 -8.74
CA PHE A 120 4.85 10.68 -9.24
C PHE A 120 5.20 11.11 -10.67
N PRO A 121 6.50 11.24 -11.01
CA PRO A 121 6.93 11.47 -12.38
C PRO A 121 6.48 10.34 -13.32
N GLU A 122 6.11 10.70 -14.54
CA GLU A 122 5.56 9.77 -15.54
C GLU A 122 6.50 8.58 -15.82
N ASN A 123 7.80 8.83 -15.93
CA ASN A 123 8.79 7.80 -16.17
C ASN A 123 8.86 6.79 -15.00
N LEU A 124 8.72 7.24 -13.76
CA LEU A 124 8.67 6.35 -12.59
C LEU A 124 7.42 5.49 -12.61
N VAL A 125 6.25 6.10 -12.88
CA VAL A 125 4.99 5.36 -13.00
C VAL A 125 5.11 4.28 -14.08
N LYS A 126 5.58 4.64 -15.28
CA LYS A 126 5.76 3.72 -16.40
C LYS A 126 6.69 2.56 -16.05
N ASN A 127 7.87 2.86 -15.47
CA ASN A 127 8.85 1.84 -15.13
C ASN A 127 8.35 0.91 -14.04
N LEU A 128 7.71 1.44 -13.00
CA LEU A 128 7.14 0.63 -11.92
C LEU A 128 6.05 -0.30 -12.45
N VAL A 129 5.14 0.21 -13.26
CA VAL A 129 4.07 -0.57 -13.89
C VAL A 129 4.64 -1.70 -14.76
N LEU A 130 5.64 -1.40 -15.60
CA LEU A 130 6.27 -2.42 -16.46
C LEU A 130 6.95 -3.51 -15.62
N THR A 131 7.70 -3.13 -14.59
CA THR A 131 8.36 -4.06 -13.68
C THR A 131 7.34 -4.97 -12.99
N LYS A 132 6.26 -4.39 -12.47
CA LYS A 132 5.23 -5.16 -11.77
C LYS A 132 4.39 -6.05 -12.70
N LYS A 133 4.14 -5.64 -13.92
CA LYS A 133 3.52 -6.51 -14.95
C LYS A 133 4.44 -7.68 -15.33
N GLN A 134 5.74 -7.46 -15.39
CA GLN A 134 6.70 -8.54 -15.65
C GLN A 134 6.77 -9.52 -14.46
N GLU A 135 6.83 -8.99 -13.23
CA GLU A 135 6.81 -9.78 -12.00
C GLU A 135 5.55 -10.67 -11.94
N LEU A 136 4.37 -10.11 -12.17
CA LEU A 136 3.11 -10.84 -12.18
C LEU A 136 3.13 -11.98 -13.22
N LYS A 137 3.61 -11.71 -14.44
CA LYS A 137 3.76 -12.75 -15.48
C LYS A 137 4.71 -13.89 -15.09
N GLN A 138 5.76 -13.58 -14.32
CA GLN A 138 6.67 -14.61 -13.82
C GLN A 138 6.02 -15.40 -12.68
N PHE A 139 5.37 -14.71 -11.77
CA PHE A 139 4.66 -15.32 -10.64
C PHE A 139 3.54 -16.28 -11.08
N ASP A 140 2.80 -15.94 -12.14
CA ASP A 140 1.74 -16.79 -12.70
C ASP A 140 2.23 -18.11 -13.29
N LYS A 141 3.52 -18.19 -13.66
CA LYS A 141 4.13 -19.42 -14.17
C LYS A 141 4.58 -20.38 -13.08
N ILE A 142 4.57 -19.94 -11.83
CA ILE A 142 5.04 -20.72 -10.68
C ILE A 142 3.91 -21.59 -10.17
N ASN A 143 4.21 -22.84 -9.88
CA ASN A 143 3.26 -23.75 -9.25
C ASN A 143 2.81 -23.17 -7.89
N SER A 144 1.53 -23.30 -7.58
CA SER A 144 0.92 -22.76 -6.36
C SER A 144 1.66 -23.17 -5.07
N ALA A 145 2.17 -24.40 -5.02
CA ALA A 145 2.95 -24.91 -3.89
C ALA A 145 4.28 -24.20 -3.66
N ASP A 146 4.85 -23.56 -4.70
CA ASP A 146 6.16 -22.92 -4.66
C ASP A 146 6.09 -21.39 -4.68
N LYS A 147 4.90 -20.80 -4.81
CA LYS A 147 4.69 -19.35 -4.88
C LYS A 147 5.30 -18.59 -3.70
N TRP A 148 5.24 -19.15 -2.50
CA TRP A 148 5.82 -18.55 -1.31
C TRP A 148 7.36 -18.41 -1.37
N LYS A 149 8.05 -19.30 -2.12
CA LYS A 149 9.51 -19.27 -2.29
C LYS A 149 9.97 -18.16 -3.24
N TYR A 150 9.08 -17.70 -4.14
CA TYR A 150 9.44 -16.74 -5.18
C TYR A 150 10.06 -15.47 -4.62
N TYR A 151 9.40 -14.85 -3.66
CA TYR A 151 9.88 -13.59 -3.08
C TYR A 151 11.06 -13.79 -2.12
N ILE A 152 11.16 -14.93 -1.46
CA ILE A 152 12.33 -15.26 -0.63
C ILE A 152 13.58 -15.31 -1.50
N ASN A 153 13.50 -15.96 -2.66
CA ASN A 153 14.63 -16.10 -3.58
C ASN A 153 14.90 -14.85 -4.43
N SER A 154 13.90 -13.99 -4.61
CA SER A 154 13.98 -12.79 -5.45
C SER A 154 14.20 -11.50 -4.64
N CYS A 155 14.18 -11.57 -3.32
CA CYS A 155 14.37 -10.40 -2.48
C CYS A 155 15.83 -9.97 -2.47
N LEU A 156 16.11 -8.79 -3.02
CA LEU A 156 17.44 -8.19 -3.09
C LEU A 156 18.12 -8.04 -1.71
N LEU A 157 17.34 -7.99 -0.62
CA LEU A 157 17.87 -7.95 0.75
C LEU A 157 18.55 -9.25 1.17
N TYR A 158 18.14 -10.40 0.58
CA TYR A 158 18.73 -11.71 0.86
C TYR A 158 19.79 -12.13 -0.14
N THR A 159 19.80 -11.57 -1.34
CA THR A 159 20.74 -11.91 -2.41
C THR A 159 21.98 -11.02 -2.45
N SER A 160 21.94 -9.88 -1.78
CA SER A 160 23.12 -9.03 -1.61
C SER A 160 23.81 -9.38 -0.28
N PRO A 161 25.02 -9.97 -0.31
CA PRO A 161 25.76 -10.19 0.92
C PRO A 161 25.96 -8.86 1.62
N SER A 162 25.59 -8.80 2.89
CA SER A 162 25.86 -7.64 3.73
C SER A 162 27.34 -7.30 3.69
N PRO A 163 27.75 -6.02 3.72
CA PRO A 163 29.16 -5.66 3.87
C PRO A 163 29.83 -6.30 5.11
N ARG A 164 29.02 -6.74 6.10
CA ARG A 164 29.49 -7.47 7.29
C ARG A 164 29.82 -8.94 7.00
N ASP A 165 29.28 -9.51 5.93
CA ASP A 165 29.50 -10.92 5.56
C ASP A 165 30.72 -11.09 4.62
N ARG A 166 31.46 -10.00 4.37
CA ARG A 166 32.69 -9.97 3.59
C ARG A 166 33.93 -9.91 4.48
N GLY A 167 33.87 -10.56 5.64
CA GLY A 167 35.01 -10.75 6.53
C GLY A 167 36.02 -11.76 6.00
#